data_a31a68f711814f82e5dfd3f7b4fa1d0d
#
_entry.id   a31a68f711814f82e5dfd3f7b4fa1d0d
#
_cell.length_a   1.000
_cell.length_b   1.000
_cell.length_c   1.000
_cell.angle_alpha   90.00
_cell.angle_beta   90.00
_cell.angle_gamma   90.00
#
_symmetry.space_group_name_H-M   'P 1'
#
loop_
_entity.id
_entity.type
_entity.pdbx_description
1 polymer ?
#
loop_
_entity_poly.entity_id
_entity_poly.type
_entity_poly.pdbx_seq_one_letter_code
_entity_poly.pdbx_strand_id
1 'polypeptide(L)'
;MAKKDTSNEELQLAQEGKLKALQAAMAKIEKDFGKGSIMKLGDQNVEDVEVIPTGSISLDIALGVGGYPKGRIIEIYGPESSGKTTLAIHAIAEAQKQGGIAAFIDAEHAFDRFYAAKLGVDVSNLWIAQPDNGEQALQIADQLISSAAVDIVVIDSVAALTPKAEIEGDMGDNKVGLQARLMSQALRKLTATISKTNTTCIFNNQLREKIGIMFGNPETTTGGNALKFYASVRLDIRKGSPIKDGDTVIGNEVRVKVVKNKVAPPFRKAEFEITFGEGISKVGEILDLGVKYDIIQKSGSWFSYNGAKLAQGRDATKALLKDNPELCEELETLVKQAISEAE
;
A
#
# COMPACT_ATOMS: atom_id res chain seq x y z
N MET A 1 -3.17 -47.46 -40.31
CA MET A 1 -3.63 -46.08 -40.11
C MET A 1 -4.97 -45.93 -39.39
N ALA A 2 -5.87 -46.90 -39.41
CA ALA A 2 -7.23 -46.80 -38.81
C ALA A 2 -7.34 -46.80 -37.28
N LYS A 3 -6.32 -47.27 -36.50
CA LYS A 3 -6.38 -47.29 -35.02
C LYS A 3 -6.03 -45.95 -34.32
N LYS A 4 -5.47 -44.97 -35.04
CA LYS A 4 -5.11 -43.65 -34.47
C LYS A 4 -6.27 -42.64 -34.54
N ASP A 5 -7.18 -42.81 -35.50
CA ASP A 5 -8.34 -41.90 -35.68
C ASP A 5 -9.45 -42.20 -34.64
N THR A 6 -9.72 -43.47 -34.34
CA THR A 6 -10.73 -43.85 -33.33
C THR A 6 -10.39 -43.37 -31.91
N SER A 7 -9.11 -43.34 -31.52
CA SER A 7 -8.71 -42.85 -30.19
C SER A 7 -8.83 -41.32 -30.06
N ASN A 8 -8.72 -40.60 -31.15
CA ASN A 8 -8.92 -39.14 -31.17
C ASN A 8 -10.41 -38.76 -31.13
N GLU A 9 -11.26 -39.50 -31.83
CA GLU A 9 -12.72 -39.32 -31.79
C GLU A 9 -13.30 -39.65 -30.41
N GLU A 10 -12.86 -40.72 -29.76
CA GLU A 10 -13.27 -41.07 -28.39
C GLU A 10 -12.81 -39.99 -27.36
N LEU A 11 -11.61 -39.43 -27.51
CA LEU A 11 -11.11 -38.33 -26.69
C LEU A 11 -11.92 -37.05 -26.90
N GLN A 12 -12.30 -36.71 -28.12
CA GLN A 12 -13.13 -35.55 -28.43
C GLN A 12 -14.54 -35.70 -27.88
N LEU A 13 -15.18 -36.85 -28.04
CA LEU A 13 -16.50 -37.12 -27.46
C LEU A 13 -16.50 -37.08 -25.93
N ALA A 14 -15.43 -37.58 -25.30
CA ALA A 14 -15.26 -37.48 -23.85
C ALA A 14 -15.07 -36.03 -23.38
N GLN A 15 -14.35 -35.20 -24.14
CA GLN A 15 -14.18 -33.76 -23.85
C GLN A 15 -15.48 -32.98 -24.02
N GLU A 16 -16.25 -33.25 -25.07
CA GLU A 16 -17.58 -32.63 -25.28
C GLU A 16 -18.56 -32.98 -24.16
N GLY A 17 -18.54 -34.23 -23.71
CA GLY A 17 -19.35 -34.69 -22.58
C GLY A 17 -18.98 -33.95 -21.27
N LYS A 18 -17.69 -33.74 -21.01
CA LYS A 18 -17.20 -32.98 -19.86
C LYS A 18 -17.60 -31.49 -19.94
N LEU A 19 -17.51 -30.90 -21.14
CA LEU A 19 -17.92 -29.50 -21.35
C LEU A 19 -19.43 -29.28 -21.11
N LYS A 20 -20.27 -30.19 -21.60
CA LYS A 20 -21.72 -30.14 -21.35
C LYS A 20 -22.06 -30.29 -19.87
N ALA A 21 -21.39 -31.20 -19.17
CA ALA A 21 -21.57 -31.39 -17.73
C ALA A 21 -21.11 -30.13 -16.94
N LEU A 22 -20.00 -29.50 -17.35
CA LEU A 22 -19.53 -28.25 -16.76
C LEU A 22 -20.50 -27.10 -16.98
N GLN A 23 -21.03 -26.92 -18.20
CA GLN A 23 -22.04 -25.91 -18.51
C GLN A 23 -23.30 -26.06 -17.67
N ALA A 24 -23.79 -27.32 -17.50
CA ALA A 24 -24.93 -27.59 -16.64
C ALA A 24 -24.64 -27.26 -15.15
N ALA A 25 -23.43 -27.54 -14.67
CA ALA A 25 -22.99 -27.17 -13.31
C ALA A 25 -22.90 -25.64 -13.15
N MET A 26 -22.35 -24.94 -14.15
CA MET A 26 -22.28 -23.46 -14.15
C MET A 26 -23.67 -22.85 -14.09
N ALA A 27 -24.62 -23.29 -14.93
CA ALA A 27 -25.98 -22.82 -14.92
C ALA A 27 -26.68 -23.02 -13.57
N LYS A 28 -26.40 -24.14 -12.89
CA LYS A 28 -26.92 -24.41 -11.56
C LYS A 28 -26.30 -23.47 -10.51
N ILE A 29 -24.97 -23.25 -10.56
CA ILE A 29 -24.26 -22.32 -9.66
C ILE A 29 -24.82 -20.91 -9.82
N GLU A 30 -24.99 -20.42 -11.06
CA GLU A 30 -25.54 -19.10 -11.32
C GLU A 30 -26.99 -18.97 -10.84
N LYS A 31 -27.79 -20.04 -10.94
CA LYS A 31 -29.14 -20.05 -10.40
C LYS A 31 -29.18 -20.00 -8.89
N ASP A 32 -28.28 -20.73 -8.21
CA ASP A 32 -28.28 -20.87 -6.76
C ASP A 32 -27.58 -19.66 -6.07
N PHE A 33 -26.59 -19.05 -6.70
CA PHE A 33 -25.72 -18.02 -6.13
C PHE A 33 -25.73 -16.68 -6.87
N GLY A 34 -26.42 -16.58 -8.00
CA GLY A 34 -26.51 -15.37 -8.82
C GLY A 34 -25.55 -15.35 -10.02
N LYS A 35 -25.84 -14.54 -11.03
CA LYS A 35 -24.99 -14.37 -12.21
C LYS A 35 -23.60 -13.85 -11.81
N GLY A 36 -22.54 -14.39 -12.41
CA GLY A 36 -21.17 -14.01 -12.13
C GLY A 36 -20.54 -14.74 -10.93
N SER A 37 -21.28 -15.68 -10.27
CA SER A 37 -20.73 -16.49 -9.17
C SER A 37 -19.61 -17.44 -9.62
N ILE A 38 -19.56 -17.73 -10.92
CA ILE A 38 -18.48 -18.49 -11.57
C ILE A 38 -18.22 -17.88 -12.94
N MET A 39 -16.95 -17.75 -13.30
CA MET A 39 -16.53 -17.20 -14.59
C MET A 39 -15.30 -17.93 -15.10
N LYS A 40 -15.11 -17.93 -16.40
CA LYS A 40 -13.87 -18.40 -17.00
C LYS A 40 -12.92 -17.22 -17.14
N LEU A 41 -11.72 -17.33 -16.56
CA LEU A 41 -10.75 -16.23 -16.48
C LEU A 41 -10.34 -15.69 -17.86
N GLY A 42 -10.37 -16.51 -18.91
CA GLY A 42 -10.05 -16.09 -20.28
C GLY A 42 -11.16 -15.32 -21.00
N ASP A 43 -12.37 -15.24 -20.43
CA ASP A 43 -13.50 -14.55 -21.04
C ASP A 43 -13.59 -13.07 -20.57
N GLN A 44 -12.77 -12.67 -19.59
CA GLN A 44 -12.60 -11.29 -19.18
C GLN A 44 -11.33 -10.71 -19.80
N ASN A 45 -11.41 -9.47 -20.28
CA ASN A 45 -10.23 -8.66 -20.45
C ASN A 45 -9.55 -8.59 -19.06
N VAL A 46 -8.27 -8.91 -18.98
CA VAL A 46 -7.48 -8.69 -17.77
C VAL A 46 -7.49 -7.18 -17.55
N GLU A 47 -8.41 -6.70 -16.71
CA GLU A 47 -8.42 -5.31 -16.32
C GLU A 47 -7.14 -5.05 -15.51
N ASP A 48 -6.45 -3.96 -15.84
CA ASP A 48 -5.32 -3.50 -15.06
C ASP A 48 -5.77 -3.28 -13.62
N VAL A 49 -4.89 -3.63 -12.67
CA VAL A 49 -5.20 -3.46 -11.25
C VAL A 49 -5.35 -1.97 -10.95
N GLU A 50 -6.54 -1.51 -10.61
CA GLU A 50 -6.74 -0.15 -10.15
C GLU A 50 -5.92 0.12 -8.89
N VAL A 51 -5.29 1.30 -8.82
CA VAL A 51 -4.39 1.66 -7.73
C VAL A 51 -4.61 3.07 -7.22
N ILE A 52 -4.19 3.31 -5.99
CA ILE A 52 -3.97 4.63 -5.41
C ILE A 52 -2.45 4.84 -5.38
N PRO A 53 -1.89 5.87 -6.04
CA PRO A 53 -0.46 6.17 -5.96
C PRO A 53 0.00 6.33 -4.51
N THR A 54 1.23 5.96 -4.22
CA THR A 54 1.75 6.03 -2.83
C THR A 54 2.22 7.43 -2.44
N GLY A 55 2.40 8.31 -3.42
CA GLY A 55 3.07 9.61 -3.27
C GLY A 55 4.59 9.52 -3.46
N SER A 56 5.15 8.31 -3.62
CA SER A 56 6.54 8.04 -3.95
C SER A 56 6.63 7.26 -5.27
N ILE A 57 7.32 7.83 -6.25
CA ILE A 57 7.53 7.19 -7.56
C ILE A 57 8.31 5.88 -7.39
N SER A 58 9.33 5.89 -6.53
CA SER A 58 10.15 4.70 -6.26
C SER A 58 9.33 3.57 -5.63
N LEU A 59 8.38 3.90 -4.76
CA LEU A 59 7.52 2.91 -4.12
C LEU A 59 6.45 2.39 -5.09
N ASP A 60 5.90 3.23 -5.94
CA ASP A 60 4.96 2.84 -6.99
C ASP A 60 5.61 1.80 -7.93
N ILE A 61 6.87 2.03 -8.35
CA ILE A 61 7.68 1.07 -9.12
C ILE A 61 7.90 -0.23 -8.32
N ALA A 62 8.28 -0.12 -7.05
CA ALA A 62 8.55 -1.30 -6.22
C ALA A 62 7.31 -2.16 -5.99
N LEU A 63 6.11 -1.57 -6.00
CA LEU A 63 4.84 -2.27 -5.95
C LEU A 63 4.49 -3.00 -7.27
N GLY A 64 5.05 -2.58 -8.41
CA GLY A 64 4.93 -3.23 -9.70
C GLY A 64 3.57 -3.08 -10.40
N VAL A 65 2.65 -2.32 -9.79
CA VAL A 65 1.32 -2.00 -10.35
C VAL A 65 1.05 -0.49 -10.28
N GLY A 66 2.05 0.32 -9.90
CA GLY A 66 1.96 1.78 -9.88
C GLY A 66 1.31 2.38 -8.64
N GLY A 67 1.10 1.63 -7.56
CA GLY A 67 0.51 2.13 -6.32
C GLY A 67 -0.07 1.06 -5.41
N TYR A 68 -0.84 1.49 -4.41
CA TYR A 68 -1.61 0.61 -3.54
C TYR A 68 -2.81 0.01 -4.29
N PRO A 69 -2.91 -1.33 -4.42
CA PRO A 69 -4.02 -1.94 -5.15
C PRO A 69 -5.36 -1.68 -4.45
N LYS A 70 -6.36 -1.23 -5.22
CA LYS A 70 -7.73 -1.08 -4.73
C LYS A 70 -8.36 -2.44 -4.41
N GLY A 71 -9.33 -2.44 -3.52
CA GLY A 71 -9.99 -3.67 -3.09
C GLY A 71 -9.09 -4.63 -2.29
N ARG A 72 -8.02 -4.12 -1.66
CA ARG A 72 -7.02 -4.92 -0.96
C ARG A 72 -6.67 -4.37 0.41
N ILE A 73 -6.19 -5.27 1.28
CA ILE A 73 -5.61 -4.94 2.57
C ILE A 73 -4.11 -4.77 2.40
N ILE A 74 -3.59 -3.63 2.89
CA ILE A 74 -2.17 -3.29 2.92
C ILE A 74 -1.74 -3.16 4.37
N GLU A 75 -0.60 -3.75 4.74
CA GLU A 75 0.05 -3.52 6.02
C GLU A 75 1.34 -2.74 5.82
N ILE A 76 1.45 -1.58 6.49
CA ILE A 76 2.68 -0.79 6.57
C ILE A 76 3.21 -0.94 7.98
N TYR A 77 4.40 -1.51 8.16
CA TYR A 77 4.96 -1.73 9.47
C TYR A 77 6.44 -1.37 9.55
N GLY A 78 6.88 -1.01 10.73
CA GLY A 78 8.26 -0.61 10.99
C GLY A 78 8.45 -0.06 12.39
N PRO A 79 9.67 0.32 12.75
CA PRO A 79 9.97 0.99 14.01
C PRO A 79 9.20 2.29 14.19
N GLU A 80 9.22 2.82 15.40
CA GLU A 80 8.71 4.15 15.68
C GLU A 80 9.44 5.20 14.84
N SER A 81 8.72 6.26 14.44
CA SER A 81 9.27 7.39 13.66
C SER A 81 9.92 6.98 12.33
N SER A 82 9.54 5.83 11.75
CA SER A 82 10.03 5.37 10.44
C SER A 82 9.30 5.96 9.24
N GLY A 83 8.18 6.68 9.44
CA GLY A 83 7.38 7.29 8.37
C GLY A 83 6.11 6.52 7.97
N LYS A 84 5.64 5.56 8.77
CA LYS A 84 4.39 4.82 8.50
C LYS A 84 3.19 5.72 8.27
N THR A 85 2.92 6.59 9.24
CA THR A 85 1.81 7.57 9.19
C THR A 85 1.98 8.53 8.02
N THR A 86 3.20 8.96 7.73
CA THR A 86 3.50 9.82 6.56
C THR A 86 3.10 9.12 5.25
N LEU A 87 3.48 7.85 5.04
CA LEU A 87 3.07 7.09 3.86
C LEU A 87 1.54 6.95 3.77
N ALA A 88 0.88 6.65 4.89
CA ALA A 88 -0.57 6.53 4.92
C ALA A 88 -1.29 7.85 4.61
N ILE A 89 -0.77 8.98 5.11
CA ILE A 89 -1.32 10.32 4.83
C ILE A 89 -1.11 10.69 3.34
N HIS A 90 0.06 10.38 2.75
CA HIS A 90 0.26 10.57 1.31
C HIS A 90 -0.72 9.74 0.48
N ALA A 91 -1.00 8.48 0.87
CA ALA A 91 -2.01 7.66 0.20
C ALA A 91 -3.40 8.30 0.23
N ILE A 92 -3.79 8.93 1.35
CA ILE A 92 -5.03 9.70 1.46
C ILE A 92 -5.03 10.88 0.49
N ALA A 93 -3.95 11.67 0.47
CA ALA A 93 -3.82 12.82 -0.42
C ALA A 93 -3.93 12.41 -1.90
N GLU A 94 -3.28 11.32 -2.30
CA GLU A 94 -3.35 10.79 -3.66
C GLU A 94 -4.76 10.24 -4.01
N ALA A 95 -5.43 9.57 -3.06
CA ALA A 95 -6.81 9.14 -3.26
C ALA A 95 -7.75 10.32 -3.47
N GLN A 96 -7.63 11.39 -2.68
CA GLN A 96 -8.43 12.61 -2.84
C GLN A 96 -8.15 13.34 -4.15
N LYS A 97 -6.90 13.37 -4.64
CA LYS A 97 -6.54 13.92 -5.96
C LYS A 97 -7.22 13.16 -7.11
N GLN A 98 -7.49 11.87 -6.93
CA GLN A 98 -8.27 11.06 -7.87
C GLN A 98 -9.78 11.26 -7.72
N GLY A 99 -10.25 12.15 -6.84
CA GLY A 99 -11.65 12.39 -6.52
C GLY A 99 -12.25 11.38 -5.54
N GLY A 100 -11.40 10.54 -4.90
CA GLY A 100 -11.82 9.52 -3.96
C GLY A 100 -12.13 10.08 -2.57
N ILE A 101 -12.99 9.36 -1.84
CA ILE A 101 -13.35 9.65 -0.45
C ILE A 101 -12.44 8.86 0.49
N ALA A 102 -11.85 9.55 1.47
CA ALA A 102 -10.91 8.99 2.40
C ALA A 102 -11.42 9.03 3.85
N ALA A 103 -11.10 7.99 4.61
CA ALA A 103 -11.34 7.95 6.04
C ALA A 103 -10.07 7.54 6.81
N PHE A 104 -9.88 8.14 7.99
CA PHE A 104 -8.78 7.87 8.90
C PHE A 104 -9.33 7.46 10.28
N ILE A 105 -8.95 6.28 10.75
CA ILE A 105 -9.28 5.76 12.07
C ILE A 105 -8.06 5.94 12.95
N ASP A 106 -8.09 6.97 13.77
CA ASP A 106 -7.01 7.40 14.66
C ASP A 106 -7.16 6.71 16.03
N ALA A 107 -6.66 5.48 16.11
CA ALA A 107 -6.67 4.72 17.35
C ALA A 107 -5.56 5.15 18.33
N GLU A 108 -4.55 5.89 17.88
CA GLU A 108 -3.51 6.46 18.76
C GLU A 108 -3.85 7.86 19.28
N HIS A 109 -4.94 8.48 18.79
CA HIS A 109 -5.34 9.86 19.12
C HIS A 109 -4.22 10.90 18.85
N ALA A 110 -3.48 10.70 17.77
CA ALA A 110 -2.27 11.47 17.44
C ALA A 110 -2.31 12.11 16.05
N PHE A 111 -3.47 12.19 15.40
CA PHE A 111 -3.59 12.76 14.07
C PHE A 111 -3.34 14.26 14.05
N ASP A 112 -2.34 14.68 13.29
CA ASP A 112 -2.00 16.10 13.07
C ASP A 112 -2.61 16.62 11.76
N ARG A 113 -3.70 17.38 11.87
CA ARG A 113 -4.38 18.00 10.72
C ARG A 113 -3.52 19.01 9.95
N PHE A 114 -2.61 19.69 10.63
CA PHE A 114 -1.74 20.68 9.97
C PHE A 114 -0.66 20.00 9.15
N TYR A 115 -0.11 18.92 9.69
CA TYR A 115 0.82 18.08 8.95
C TYR A 115 0.14 17.43 7.75
N ALA A 116 -1.05 16.84 7.92
CA ALA A 116 -1.81 16.25 6.84
C ALA A 116 -2.12 17.25 5.71
N ALA A 117 -2.53 18.48 6.06
CA ALA A 117 -2.75 19.55 5.08
C ALA A 117 -1.48 19.89 4.29
N LYS A 118 -0.32 19.94 4.94
CA LYS A 118 0.97 20.17 4.28
C LYS A 118 1.35 19.05 3.30
N LEU A 119 0.95 17.83 3.57
CA LEU A 119 1.15 16.68 2.69
C LEU A 119 0.14 16.64 1.53
N GLY A 120 -0.77 17.59 1.45
CA GLY A 120 -1.74 17.72 0.37
C GLY A 120 -3.10 17.09 0.64
N VAL A 121 -3.38 16.71 1.88
CA VAL A 121 -4.72 16.22 2.25
C VAL A 121 -5.70 17.38 2.33
N ASP A 122 -6.84 17.26 1.67
CA ASP A 122 -8.00 18.11 1.93
C ASP A 122 -8.65 17.67 3.25
N VAL A 123 -8.23 18.35 4.34
CA VAL A 123 -8.70 18.02 5.69
C VAL A 123 -10.17 18.36 5.89
N SER A 124 -10.77 19.18 5.04
CA SER A 124 -12.20 19.53 5.10
C SER A 124 -13.07 18.36 4.60
N ASN A 125 -12.51 17.52 3.75
CA ASN A 125 -13.17 16.36 3.15
C ASN A 125 -12.60 15.02 3.66
N LEU A 126 -11.81 15.02 4.73
CA LEU A 126 -11.33 13.81 5.38
C LEU A 126 -12.27 13.40 6.52
N TRP A 127 -12.78 12.17 6.45
CA TRP A 127 -13.53 11.55 7.54
C TRP A 127 -12.57 10.98 8.58
N ILE A 128 -12.70 11.42 9.84
CA ILE A 128 -11.85 10.95 10.95
C ILE A 128 -12.70 10.35 12.06
N ALA A 129 -12.26 9.21 12.61
CA ALA A 129 -12.84 8.60 13.79
C ALA A 129 -11.76 8.34 14.83
N GLN A 130 -12.08 8.60 16.11
CA GLN A 130 -11.22 8.34 17.26
C GLN A 130 -11.92 7.36 18.20
N PRO A 131 -11.76 6.06 17.99
CA PRO A 131 -12.47 5.02 18.75
C PRO A 131 -11.87 4.81 20.13
N ASP A 132 -12.71 4.41 21.10
CA ASP A 132 -12.30 4.13 22.48
C ASP A 132 -11.65 2.75 22.65
N ASN A 133 -11.91 1.82 21.72
CA ASN A 133 -11.40 0.44 21.75
C ASN A 133 -11.30 -0.18 20.35
N GLY A 134 -10.64 -1.34 20.27
CA GLY A 134 -10.38 -2.01 19.01
C GLY A 134 -11.65 -2.53 18.32
N GLU A 135 -12.65 -2.99 19.07
CA GLU A 135 -13.94 -3.42 18.51
C GLU A 135 -14.65 -2.27 17.81
N GLN A 136 -14.71 -1.10 18.46
CA GLN A 136 -15.32 0.11 17.89
C GLN A 136 -14.58 0.56 16.63
N ALA A 137 -13.24 0.59 16.65
CA ALA A 137 -12.42 0.94 15.50
C ALA A 137 -12.73 0.06 14.28
N LEU A 138 -12.75 -1.26 14.49
CA LEU A 138 -12.97 -2.23 13.41
C LEU A 138 -14.43 -2.28 12.95
N GLN A 139 -15.40 -1.96 13.83
CA GLN A 139 -16.81 -1.80 13.44
C GLN A 139 -17.04 -0.55 12.60
N ILE A 140 -16.39 0.57 12.95
CA ILE A 140 -16.43 1.81 12.13
C ILE A 140 -15.84 1.52 10.75
N ALA A 141 -14.66 0.87 10.70
CA ALA A 141 -14.06 0.47 9.43
C ALA A 141 -15.00 -0.40 8.58
N ASP A 142 -15.61 -1.41 9.19
CA ASP A 142 -16.56 -2.31 8.52
C ASP A 142 -17.78 -1.56 7.94
N GLN A 143 -18.34 -0.62 8.69
CA GLN A 143 -19.48 0.19 8.22
C GLN A 143 -19.09 1.12 7.06
N LEU A 144 -17.95 1.80 7.18
CA LEU A 144 -17.43 2.67 6.11
C LEU A 144 -17.17 1.87 4.82
N ILE A 145 -16.48 0.74 4.91
CA ILE A 145 -16.17 -0.12 3.78
C ILE A 145 -17.45 -0.72 3.18
N SER A 146 -18.39 -1.18 4.02
CA SER A 146 -19.65 -1.78 3.58
C SER A 146 -20.56 -0.79 2.87
N SER A 147 -20.41 0.51 3.10
CA SER A 147 -21.15 1.56 2.39
C SER A 147 -20.80 1.66 0.91
N ALA A 148 -19.66 1.10 0.51
CA ALA A 148 -19.08 1.22 -0.84
C ALA A 148 -18.85 2.67 -1.31
N ALA A 149 -18.86 3.63 -0.39
CA ALA A 149 -18.69 5.06 -0.68
C ALA A 149 -17.27 5.56 -0.41
N VAL A 150 -16.41 4.74 0.23
CA VAL A 150 -15.06 5.14 0.66
C VAL A 150 -14.01 4.41 -0.16
N ASP A 151 -13.10 5.14 -0.79
CA ASP A 151 -12.04 4.57 -1.63
C ASP A 151 -10.85 4.08 -0.81
N ILE A 152 -10.55 4.78 0.30
CA ILE A 152 -9.45 4.42 1.19
C ILE A 152 -9.84 4.59 2.66
N VAL A 153 -9.50 3.57 3.46
CA VAL A 153 -9.59 3.61 4.93
C VAL A 153 -8.20 3.34 5.50
N VAL A 154 -7.71 4.23 6.34
CA VAL A 154 -6.46 4.05 7.09
C VAL A 154 -6.78 3.78 8.55
N ILE A 155 -6.14 2.79 9.16
CA ILE A 155 -6.21 2.47 10.59
C ILE A 155 -4.82 2.65 11.19
N ASP A 156 -4.67 3.64 12.04
CA ASP A 156 -3.39 3.97 12.69
C ASP A 156 -3.51 3.96 14.21
N SER A 157 -3.00 3.01 14.92
CA SER A 157 -2.31 1.80 14.45
C SER A 157 -2.92 0.53 15.06
N VAL A 158 -2.58 -0.63 14.46
CA VAL A 158 -3.00 -1.94 15.02
C VAL A 158 -2.58 -2.11 16.47
N ALA A 159 -1.42 -1.56 16.85
CA ALA A 159 -0.90 -1.63 18.22
C ALA A 159 -1.85 -0.99 19.25
N ALA A 160 -2.61 0.04 18.85
CA ALA A 160 -3.56 0.76 19.69
C ALA A 160 -4.98 0.15 19.69
N LEU A 161 -5.24 -0.89 18.89
CA LEU A 161 -6.52 -1.58 18.87
C LEU A 161 -6.66 -2.48 20.10
N THR A 162 -6.81 -1.86 21.27
CA THR A 162 -6.98 -2.57 22.54
C THR A 162 -8.39 -3.13 22.64
N PRO A 163 -8.56 -4.44 22.90
CA PRO A 163 -9.88 -5.04 23.11
C PRO A 163 -10.60 -4.42 24.30
N LYS A 164 -11.92 -4.21 24.14
CA LYS A 164 -12.77 -3.64 25.21
C LYS A 164 -12.62 -4.39 26.53
N ALA A 165 -12.62 -5.72 26.48
CA ALA A 165 -12.44 -6.56 27.66
C ALA A 165 -11.07 -6.38 28.36
N GLU A 166 -10.06 -5.90 27.65
CA GLU A 166 -8.76 -5.56 28.23
C GLU A 166 -8.79 -4.22 28.94
N ILE A 167 -9.51 -3.23 28.37
CA ILE A 167 -9.71 -1.91 28.97
C ILE A 167 -10.56 -1.97 30.25
N GLU A 168 -11.61 -2.80 30.25
CA GLU A 168 -12.55 -2.97 31.39
C GLU A 168 -12.00 -3.89 32.49
N GLY A 169 -10.86 -4.54 32.27
CA GLY A 169 -10.22 -5.42 33.25
C GLY A 169 -9.37 -4.67 34.26
N ASP A 170 -9.01 -5.38 35.33
CA ASP A 170 -8.11 -4.85 36.36
C ASP A 170 -6.66 -4.75 35.87
N MET A 171 -5.91 -3.77 36.38
CA MET A 171 -4.48 -3.65 36.10
C MET A 171 -3.73 -4.90 36.55
N GLY A 172 -3.06 -5.57 35.62
CA GLY A 172 -2.32 -6.81 35.89
C GLY A 172 -3.03 -8.09 35.43
N ASP A 173 -4.27 -8.00 34.97
CA ASP A 173 -4.99 -9.14 34.38
C ASP A 173 -4.23 -9.65 33.13
N ASN A 174 -3.96 -10.95 33.09
CA ASN A 174 -3.31 -11.59 31.97
C ASN A 174 -4.34 -11.99 30.89
N LYS A 175 -4.56 -11.11 29.92
CA LYS A 175 -5.54 -11.30 28.81
C LYS A 175 -4.85 -11.62 27.49
N VAL A 176 -3.94 -12.59 27.51
CA VAL A 176 -3.15 -13.00 26.34
C VAL A 176 -4.02 -13.37 25.14
N GLY A 177 -3.72 -12.79 23.99
CA GLY A 177 -4.27 -13.18 22.69
C GLY A 177 -5.63 -12.58 22.34
N LEU A 178 -6.22 -11.71 23.16
CA LEU A 178 -7.50 -11.05 22.84
C LEU A 178 -7.40 -10.20 21.58
N GLN A 179 -6.36 -9.38 21.45
CA GLN A 179 -6.13 -8.56 20.28
C GLN A 179 -5.97 -9.41 19.00
N ALA A 180 -5.25 -10.54 19.08
CA ALA A 180 -5.08 -11.44 17.95
C ALA A 180 -6.38 -12.11 17.52
N ARG A 181 -7.27 -12.42 18.46
CA ARG A 181 -8.63 -12.96 18.20
C ARG A 181 -9.50 -11.90 17.53
N LEU A 182 -9.50 -10.67 18.05
CA LEU A 182 -10.21 -9.52 17.50
C LEU A 182 -9.78 -9.27 16.05
N MET A 183 -8.48 -9.17 15.78
CA MET A 183 -7.94 -8.99 14.43
C MET A 183 -8.31 -10.15 13.49
N SER A 184 -8.24 -11.39 13.96
CA SER A 184 -8.62 -12.56 13.15
C SER A 184 -10.10 -12.55 12.77
N GLN A 185 -10.98 -12.15 13.69
CA GLN A 185 -12.42 -12.05 13.44
C GLN A 185 -12.73 -10.92 12.45
N ALA A 186 -12.16 -9.74 12.67
CA ALA A 186 -12.38 -8.57 11.84
C ALA A 186 -11.88 -8.80 10.41
N LEU A 187 -10.66 -9.30 10.23
CA LEU A 187 -10.08 -9.49 8.91
C LEU A 187 -10.82 -10.54 8.07
N ARG A 188 -11.37 -11.59 8.70
CA ARG A 188 -12.26 -12.54 8.01
C ARG A 188 -13.49 -11.86 7.41
N LYS A 189 -14.07 -10.92 8.14
CA LYS A 189 -15.25 -10.18 7.69
C LYS A 189 -14.87 -9.12 6.64
N LEU A 190 -13.88 -8.30 6.93
CA LEU A 190 -13.47 -7.16 6.11
C LEU A 190 -12.93 -7.57 4.74
N THR A 191 -12.19 -8.69 4.64
CA THR A 191 -11.51 -9.06 3.38
C THR A 191 -12.48 -9.24 2.21
N ALA A 192 -13.62 -9.90 2.43
CA ALA A 192 -14.62 -10.11 1.40
C ALA A 192 -15.32 -8.80 1.00
N THR A 193 -15.61 -7.95 1.97
CA THR A 193 -16.26 -6.65 1.75
C THR A 193 -15.33 -5.69 1.02
N ILE A 194 -14.07 -5.57 1.46
CA ILE A 194 -13.03 -4.76 0.83
C ILE A 194 -12.87 -5.07 -0.66
N SER A 195 -12.82 -6.36 -1.02
CA SER A 195 -12.71 -6.79 -2.41
C SER A 195 -13.95 -6.42 -3.25
N LYS A 196 -15.15 -6.50 -2.66
CA LYS A 196 -16.41 -6.20 -3.36
C LYS A 196 -16.64 -4.69 -3.55
N THR A 197 -16.21 -3.88 -2.58
CA THR A 197 -16.40 -2.42 -2.60
C THR A 197 -15.25 -1.68 -3.26
N ASN A 198 -14.20 -2.40 -3.68
CA ASN A 198 -12.98 -1.84 -4.26
C ASN A 198 -12.27 -0.82 -3.35
N THR A 199 -12.49 -0.92 -2.04
CA THR A 199 -11.89 -0.01 -1.04
C THR A 199 -10.46 -0.45 -0.72
N THR A 200 -9.52 0.47 -0.68
CA THR A 200 -8.16 0.23 -0.16
C THR A 200 -8.16 0.36 1.35
N CYS A 201 -7.70 -0.67 2.07
CA CYS A 201 -7.61 -0.62 3.54
C CYS A 201 -6.16 -0.74 3.98
N ILE A 202 -5.62 0.34 4.58
CA ILE A 202 -4.24 0.40 5.09
C ILE A 202 -4.25 0.24 6.60
N PHE A 203 -3.48 -0.72 7.10
CA PHE A 203 -3.19 -0.92 8.51
C PHE A 203 -1.74 -0.49 8.79
N ASN A 204 -1.56 0.56 9.56
CA ASN A 204 -0.27 0.86 10.16
C ASN A 204 -0.02 -0.07 11.34
N ASN A 205 1.18 -0.63 11.44
CA ASN A 205 1.51 -1.57 12.50
C ASN A 205 2.89 -1.29 13.10
N GLN A 206 3.04 -1.61 14.36
CA GLN A 206 4.30 -1.45 15.09
C GLN A 206 5.04 -2.78 15.17
N LEU A 207 6.36 -2.70 15.26
CA LEU A 207 7.22 -3.84 15.55
C LEU A 207 7.35 -4.04 17.06
N ARG A 208 7.43 -5.30 17.44
CA ARG A 208 7.77 -5.76 18.79
C ARG A 208 8.85 -6.81 18.68
N GLU A 209 9.67 -6.93 19.68
CA GLU A 209 10.67 -7.97 19.78
C GLU A 209 10.13 -9.14 20.61
N LYS A 210 10.32 -10.36 20.11
CA LYS A 210 10.03 -11.59 20.84
C LYS A 210 11.18 -11.88 21.80
N ILE A 211 10.86 -11.93 23.08
CA ILE A 211 11.83 -12.28 24.11
C ILE A 211 12.26 -13.76 23.96
N GLY A 212 13.56 -14.04 24.08
CA GLY A 212 14.09 -15.40 24.11
C GLY A 212 14.43 -16.03 22.75
N ILE A 213 14.35 -15.29 21.65
CA ILE A 213 14.82 -15.78 20.35
C ILE A 213 16.33 -15.50 20.22
N MET A 214 17.15 -16.55 20.34
CA MET A 214 18.60 -16.45 20.17
C MET A 214 19.05 -16.57 18.69
N PHE A 215 18.25 -17.16 17.82
CA PHE A 215 18.55 -17.36 16.39
C PHE A 215 17.35 -16.95 15.52
N GLY A 216 17.63 -16.27 14.40
CA GLY A 216 16.63 -15.78 13.47
C GLY A 216 16.19 -14.32 13.74
N ASN A 217 15.12 -13.88 13.11
CA ASN A 217 14.60 -12.52 13.31
C ASN A 217 13.64 -12.45 14.51
N PRO A 218 13.99 -11.74 15.59
CA PRO A 218 13.11 -11.58 16.76
C PRO A 218 11.92 -10.66 16.50
N GLU A 219 11.97 -9.83 15.47
CA GLU A 219 10.95 -8.84 15.19
C GLU A 219 9.62 -9.48 14.78
N THR A 220 8.54 -8.97 15.32
CA THR A 220 7.17 -9.35 14.95
C THR A 220 6.25 -8.14 15.00
N THR A 221 5.16 -8.17 14.23
CA THR A 221 4.12 -7.13 14.25
C THR A 221 3.09 -7.45 15.34
N THR A 222 2.39 -6.41 15.85
CA THR A 222 1.30 -6.55 16.82
C THR A 222 0.03 -7.13 16.18
N GLY A 223 -0.95 -7.53 16.95
CA GLY A 223 -2.23 -8.06 16.46
C GLY A 223 -2.20 -9.53 15.99
N GLY A 224 -1.13 -10.26 16.31
CA GLY A 224 -0.99 -11.67 15.94
C GLY A 224 -0.59 -11.91 14.49
N ASN A 225 -0.97 -13.08 13.94
CA ASN A 225 -0.56 -13.47 12.59
C ASN A 225 -1.62 -13.21 11.51
N ALA A 226 -2.85 -12.86 11.88
CA ALA A 226 -3.95 -12.76 10.92
C ALA A 226 -3.66 -11.75 9.80
N LEU A 227 -3.19 -10.55 10.14
CA LEU A 227 -2.88 -9.52 9.16
C LEU A 227 -1.78 -9.94 8.18
N LYS A 228 -0.79 -10.72 8.63
CA LYS A 228 0.26 -11.28 7.76
C LYS A 228 -0.30 -12.18 6.66
N PHE A 229 -1.40 -12.89 6.92
CA PHE A 229 -2.07 -13.75 5.94
C PHE A 229 -3.05 -12.97 5.06
N TYR A 230 -3.87 -12.11 5.65
CA TYR A 230 -4.93 -11.39 4.94
C TYR A 230 -4.41 -10.24 4.08
N ALA A 231 -3.36 -9.53 4.49
CA ALA A 231 -2.76 -8.47 3.69
C ALA A 231 -2.30 -8.98 2.31
N SER A 232 -2.67 -8.26 1.26
CA SER A 232 -2.19 -8.51 -0.11
C SER A 232 -0.81 -7.91 -0.34
N VAL A 233 -0.53 -6.78 0.30
CA VAL A 233 0.76 -6.09 0.28
C VAL A 233 1.22 -5.87 1.71
N ARG A 234 2.51 -6.11 1.98
CA ARG A 234 3.15 -5.79 3.26
C ARG A 234 4.43 -5.04 3.00
N LEU A 235 4.56 -3.88 3.64
CA LEU A 235 5.68 -2.95 3.51
C LEU A 235 6.42 -2.85 4.83
N ASP A 236 7.71 -3.19 4.81
CA ASP A 236 8.65 -2.95 5.92
C ASP A 236 9.35 -1.62 5.66
N ILE A 237 9.02 -0.61 6.45
CA ILE A 237 9.59 0.74 6.36
C ILE A 237 10.64 0.95 7.44
N ARG A 238 11.82 1.40 7.03
CA ARG A 238 12.97 1.64 7.92
C ARG A 238 13.53 3.01 7.69
N LYS A 239 13.84 3.70 8.79
CA LYS A 239 14.60 4.95 8.80
C LYS A 239 16.05 4.65 8.45
N GLY A 240 16.60 5.41 7.50
CA GLY A 240 18.00 5.39 7.10
C GLY A 240 18.80 6.54 7.72
N SER A 241 19.70 7.11 6.91
CA SER A 241 20.59 8.21 7.32
C SER A 241 19.79 9.51 7.53
N PRO A 242 20.17 10.34 8.51
CA PRO A 242 19.58 11.66 8.67
C PRO A 242 20.01 12.59 7.54
N ILE A 243 19.06 13.38 7.03
CA ILE A 243 19.31 14.49 6.09
C ILE A 243 19.53 15.73 6.90
N LYS A 244 20.61 16.47 6.63
CA LYS A 244 21.00 17.65 7.37
C LYS A 244 21.07 18.86 6.47
N ASP A 245 20.68 20.01 7.02
CA ASP A 245 20.99 21.32 6.51
C ASP A 245 21.91 22.02 7.54
N GLY A 246 23.20 22.10 7.21
CA GLY A 246 24.25 22.42 8.18
C GLY A 246 24.28 21.39 9.31
N ASP A 247 24.10 21.85 10.56
CA ASP A 247 24.05 20.99 11.75
C ASP A 247 22.62 20.50 12.10
N THR A 248 21.60 21.03 11.41
CA THR A 248 20.20 20.71 11.71
C THR A 248 19.73 19.50 10.91
N VAL A 249 19.13 18.52 11.60
CA VAL A 249 18.48 17.38 10.94
C VAL A 249 17.11 17.83 10.44
N ILE A 250 16.92 17.84 9.11
CA ILE A 250 15.70 18.27 8.43
C ILE A 250 14.84 17.11 7.92
N GLY A 251 15.36 15.90 7.94
CA GLY A 251 14.65 14.73 7.43
C GLY A 251 15.45 13.44 7.60
N ASN A 252 14.97 12.40 6.97
CA ASN A 252 15.68 11.12 6.93
C ASN A 252 15.52 10.47 5.55
N GLU A 253 16.55 9.77 5.13
CA GLU A 253 16.40 8.72 4.12
C GLU A 253 15.51 7.62 4.69
N VAL A 254 14.68 7.06 3.86
CA VAL A 254 13.75 5.98 4.21
C VAL A 254 13.89 4.86 3.19
N ARG A 255 13.94 3.65 3.70
CA ARG A 255 13.92 2.43 2.89
C ARG A 255 12.64 1.67 3.14
N VAL A 256 11.90 1.34 2.08
CA VAL A 256 10.71 0.51 2.11
C VAL A 256 10.99 -0.78 1.35
N LYS A 257 10.78 -1.92 2.00
CA LYS A 257 10.87 -3.24 1.39
C LYS A 257 9.47 -3.82 1.23
N VAL A 258 9.11 -4.22 0.01
CA VAL A 258 7.88 -4.95 -0.29
C VAL A 258 8.09 -6.41 0.10
N VAL A 259 7.73 -6.79 1.33
CA VAL A 259 7.99 -8.14 1.85
C VAL A 259 6.95 -9.17 1.43
N LYS A 260 5.76 -8.71 1.04
CA LYS A 260 4.69 -9.52 0.48
C LYS A 260 3.95 -8.70 -0.58
N ASN A 261 3.66 -9.33 -1.70
CA ASN A 261 2.86 -8.75 -2.77
C ASN A 261 2.08 -9.86 -3.49
N LYS A 262 0.76 -9.72 -3.60
CA LYS A 262 -0.11 -10.67 -4.31
C LYS A 262 -0.49 -10.20 -5.71
N VAL A 263 -0.11 -8.97 -6.08
CA VAL A 263 -0.46 -8.36 -7.38
C VAL A 263 0.74 -8.20 -8.32
N ALA A 264 1.97 -8.32 -7.79
CA ALA A 264 3.23 -8.29 -8.55
C ALA A 264 4.33 -9.06 -7.80
N PRO A 265 5.52 -9.29 -8.40
CA PRO A 265 6.63 -9.95 -7.72
C PRO A 265 7.08 -9.18 -6.47
N PRO A 266 7.21 -9.84 -5.29
CA PRO A 266 7.62 -9.20 -4.05
C PRO A 266 9.14 -8.98 -4.00
N PHE A 267 9.60 -8.42 -2.85
CA PHE A 267 11.00 -8.20 -2.43
C PHE A 267 11.72 -7.06 -3.12
N ARG A 268 11.05 -6.27 -3.97
CA ARG A 268 11.57 -4.99 -4.45
C ARG A 268 11.71 -4.00 -3.30
N LYS A 269 12.59 -3.01 -3.47
CA LYS A 269 12.86 -1.97 -2.49
C LYS A 269 12.67 -0.60 -3.12
N ALA A 270 12.18 0.34 -2.33
CA ALA A 270 12.16 1.76 -2.63
C ALA A 270 13.00 2.50 -1.59
N GLU A 271 13.73 3.50 -2.05
CA GLU A 271 14.51 4.41 -1.20
C GLU A 271 14.16 5.83 -1.62
N PHE A 272 13.80 6.65 -0.63
CA PHE A 272 13.44 8.04 -0.83
C PHE A 272 13.64 8.85 0.46
N GLU A 273 13.52 10.16 0.35
CA GLU A 273 13.67 11.06 1.50
C GLU A 273 12.30 11.46 2.05
N ILE A 274 12.20 11.51 3.39
CA ILE A 274 11.10 12.16 4.10
C ILE A 274 11.66 13.39 4.81
N THR A 275 11.19 14.58 4.40
CA THR A 275 11.54 15.85 5.04
C THR A 275 10.52 16.16 6.12
N PHE A 276 10.98 16.61 7.29
CA PHE A 276 10.09 16.94 8.41
C PHE A 276 9.18 18.11 8.04
N GLY A 277 7.90 17.93 8.26
CA GLY A 277 6.89 18.94 7.93
C GLY A 277 6.50 19.04 6.44
N GLU A 278 7.22 18.38 5.52
CA GLU A 278 6.95 18.40 4.08
C GLU A 278 6.59 17.00 3.51
N GLY A 279 6.96 15.91 4.22
CA GLY A 279 6.69 14.56 3.79
C GLY A 279 7.70 14.01 2.76
N ILE A 280 7.24 13.20 1.84
CA ILE A 280 8.08 12.58 0.81
C ILE A 280 8.63 13.64 -0.13
N SER A 281 9.97 13.64 -0.32
CA SER A 281 10.65 14.57 -1.20
C SER A 281 10.51 14.15 -2.66
N LYS A 282 9.40 14.50 -3.28
CA LYS A 282 9.12 14.21 -4.70
C LYS A 282 10.24 14.71 -5.62
N VAL A 283 10.74 15.91 -5.37
CA VAL A 283 11.84 16.53 -6.14
C VAL A 283 13.12 15.70 -6.02
N GLY A 284 13.39 15.17 -4.81
CA GLY A 284 14.53 14.28 -4.59
C GLY A 284 14.43 13.00 -5.40
N GLU A 285 13.26 12.38 -5.44
CA GLU A 285 13.02 11.17 -6.24
C GLU A 285 13.14 11.44 -7.74
N ILE A 286 12.58 12.54 -8.25
CA ILE A 286 12.69 12.93 -9.68
C ILE A 286 14.15 13.11 -10.05
N LEU A 287 14.95 13.75 -9.20
CA LEU A 287 16.38 13.94 -9.45
C LEU A 287 17.12 12.60 -9.48
N ASP A 288 16.92 11.75 -8.47
CA ASP A 288 17.63 10.47 -8.34
C ASP A 288 17.23 9.48 -9.47
N LEU A 289 15.94 9.40 -9.78
CA LEU A 289 15.44 8.59 -10.89
C LEU A 289 15.84 9.17 -12.25
N GLY A 290 15.82 10.50 -12.40
CA GLY A 290 16.29 11.19 -13.61
C GLY A 290 17.74 10.87 -13.92
N VAL A 291 18.59 10.80 -12.91
CA VAL A 291 19.99 10.35 -13.07
C VAL A 291 20.06 8.85 -13.38
N LYS A 292 19.26 8.04 -12.71
CA LYS A 292 19.24 6.57 -12.90
C LYS A 292 18.84 6.16 -14.31
N TYR A 293 17.92 6.89 -14.92
CA TYR A 293 17.41 6.64 -16.28
C TYR A 293 18.06 7.53 -17.34
N ASP A 294 19.21 8.14 -17.03
CA ASP A 294 19.99 8.97 -17.98
C ASP A 294 19.25 10.19 -18.56
N ILE A 295 18.15 10.63 -17.94
CA ILE A 295 17.40 11.83 -18.30
C ILE A 295 18.18 13.07 -17.82
N ILE A 296 18.67 13.02 -16.59
CA ILE A 296 19.53 14.04 -16.00
C ILE A 296 20.95 13.51 -15.98
N GLN A 297 21.87 14.24 -16.64
CA GLN A 297 23.28 13.89 -16.66
C GLN A 297 23.96 14.40 -15.38
N LYS A 298 24.76 13.55 -14.74
CA LYS A 298 25.62 13.91 -13.62
C LYS A 298 27.08 13.82 -13.99
N SER A 299 27.80 14.93 -13.93
CA SER A 299 29.23 14.99 -14.16
C SER A 299 29.93 15.61 -12.95
N GLY A 300 30.60 14.77 -12.17
CA GLY A 300 31.15 15.16 -10.87
C GLY A 300 30.04 15.66 -9.94
N SER A 301 30.13 16.91 -9.51
CA SER A 301 29.09 17.57 -8.67
C SER A 301 28.02 18.29 -9.49
N TRP A 302 28.14 18.38 -10.82
CA TRP A 302 27.22 19.12 -11.65
C TRP A 302 26.10 18.22 -12.20
N PHE A 303 24.88 18.76 -12.19
CA PHE A 303 23.71 18.17 -12.83
C PHE A 303 23.36 19.01 -14.06
N SER A 304 22.96 18.34 -15.14
CA SER A 304 22.55 18.97 -16.41
C SER A 304 21.38 18.24 -17.04
N TYR A 305 20.57 18.96 -17.78
CA TYR A 305 19.42 18.47 -18.53
C TYR A 305 19.41 19.12 -19.91
N ASN A 306 19.23 18.34 -20.98
CA ASN A 306 19.25 18.81 -22.38
C ASN A 306 20.45 19.67 -22.70
N GLY A 307 21.65 19.35 -22.17
CA GLY A 307 22.88 20.10 -22.37
C GLY A 307 23.02 21.39 -21.56
N ALA A 308 21.95 21.83 -20.88
CA ALA A 308 21.96 22.97 -19.98
C ALA A 308 22.35 22.55 -18.55
N LYS A 309 23.24 23.31 -17.91
CA LYS A 309 23.57 23.08 -16.50
C LYS A 309 22.39 23.49 -15.60
N LEU A 310 21.97 22.59 -14.71
CA LEU A 310 20.96 22.88 -13.68
C LEU A 310 21.62 23.55 -12.48
N ALA A 311 22.36 22.79 -11.69
CA ALA A 311 23.05 23.30 -10.51
C ALA A 311 24.24 22.42 -10.12
N GLN A 312 25.08 22.94 -9.21
CA GLN A 312 26.16 22.20 -8.60
C GLN A 312 25.72 21.66 -7.24
N GLY A 313 25.75 20.35 -7.07
CA GLY A 313 25.32 19.66 -5.87
C GLY A 313 23.83 19.27 -5.88
N ARG A 314 23.53 18.22 -5.11
CA ARG A 314 22.17 17.61 -5.07
C ARG A 314 21.16 18.60 -4.47
N ASP A 315 21.50 19.26 -3.37
CA ASP A 315 20.56 20.14 -2.67
C ASP A 315 20.24 21.41 -3.47
N ALA A 316 21.25 21.98 -4.14
CA ALA A 316 21.03 23.13 -5.03
C ALA A 316 20.16 22.74 -6.24
N THR A 317 20.32 21.53 -6.77
CA THR A 317 19.48 21.03 -7.86
C THR A 317 18.04 20.78 -7.40
N LYS A 318 17.85 20.24 -6.20
CA LYS A 318 16.51 20.08 -5.59
C LYS A 318 15.83 21.43 -5.38
N ALA A 319 16.55 22.44 -4.88
CA ALA A 319 16.03 23.79 -4.72
C ALA A 319 15.60 24.39 -6.05
N LEU A 320 16.45 24.27 -7.09
CA LEU A 320 16.13 24.74 -8.43
C LEU A 320 14.86 24.08 -8.99
N LEU A 321 14.72 22.76 -8.82
CA LEU A 321 13.53 22.05 -9.27
C LEU A 321 12.28 22.43 -8.48
N LYS A 322 12.41 22.70 -7.18
CA LYS A 322 11.31 23.19 -6.33
C LYS A 322 10.82 24.57 -6.76
N ASP A 323 11.74 25.43 -7.19
CA ASP A 323 11.45 26.79 -7.68
C ASP A 323 10.96 26.81 -9.14
N ASN A 324 11.08 25.70 -9.86
CA ASN A 324 10.66 25.55 -11.27
C ASN A 324 9.67 24.39 -11.45
N PRO A 325 8.39 24.55 -11.09
CA PRO A 325 7.38 23.49 -11.16
C PRO A 325 7.21 22.90 -12.57
N GLU A 326 7.26 23.73 -13.61
CA GLU A 326 7.11 23.27 -15.01
C GLU A 326 8.23 22.28 -15.39
N LEU A 327 9.48 22.60 -15.05
CA LEU A 327 10.62 21.70 -15.30
C LEU A 327 10.49 20.42 -14.45
N CYS A 328 10.01 20.54 -13.22
CA CYS A 328 9.79 19.38 -12.34
C CYS A 328 8.75 18.44 -12.93
N GLU A 329 7.62 18.93 -13.45
CA GLU A 329 6.56 18.15 -14.10
C GLU A 329 7.04 17.50 -15.41
N GLU A 330 7.82 18.23 -16.21
CA GLU A 330 8.46 17.70 -17.43
C GLU A 330 9.36 16.50 -17.09
N LEU A 331 10.26 16.67 -16.11
CA LEU A 331 11.18 15.62 -15.68
C LEU A 331 10.43 14.43 -15.06
N GLU A 332 9.38 14.67 -14.28
CA GLU A 332 8.54 13.60 -13.74
C GLU A 332 7.90 12.77 -14.85
N THR A 333 7.38 13.44 -15.88
CA THR A 333 6.74 12.78 -17.01
C THR A 333 7.75 11.90 -17.77
N LEU A 334 8.95 12.43 -18.03
CA LEU A 334 10.02 11.67 -18.69
C LEU A 334 10.50 10.49 -17.85
N VAL A 335 10.62 10.69 -16.54
CA VAL A 335 10.99 9.60 -15.61
C VAL A 335 9.94 8.50 -15.64
N LYS A 336 8.65 8.82 -15.56
CA LYS A 336 7.56 7.84 -15.63
C LYS A 336 7.54 7.10 -16.97
N GLN A 337 7.78 7.81 -18.08
CA GLN A 337 7.86 7.20 -19.41
C GLN A 337 9.05 6.23 -19.50
N ALA A 338 10.25 6.64 -19.08
CA ALA A 338 11.44 5.79 -19.09
C ALA A 338 11.26 4.52 -18.22
N ILE A 339 10.54 4.64 -17.11
CA ILE A 339 10.20 3.49 -16.27
C ILE A 339 9.29 2.52 -17.02
N SER A 340 8.24 3.02 -17.66
CA SER A 340 7.27 2.20 -18.42
C SER A 340 7.93 1.50 -19.61
N GLU A 341 8.96 2.09 -20.21
CA GLU A 341 9.71 1.50 -21.33
C GLU A 341 10.73 0.44 -20.86
N ALA A 342 11.12 0.49 -19.57
CA ALA A 342 12.10 -0.43 -18.98
C ALA A 342 11.50 -1.68 -18.35
N GLU A 343 10.18 -1.71 -18.10
CA GLU A 343 9.42 -2.87 -17.59
C GLU A 343 8.92 -3.76 -18.72
#